data_5defe6a3c9075f958c69e4c156e4124b
#
_entry.id   5defe6a3c9075f958c69e4c156e4124b
#
_cell.length_a   1.000
_cell.length_b   1.000
_cell.length_c   1.000
_cell.angle_alpha   90.00
_cell.angle_beta   90.00
_cell.angle_gamma   90.00
#
_symmetry.space_group_name_H-M   'P 1'
#
loop_
_entity.id
_entity.type
_entity.pdbx_description
1 polymer ?
#
loop_
_entity_poly.entity_id
_entity_poly.type
_entity_poly.pdbx_seq_one_letter_code
_entity_poly.pdbx_strand_id
1 'polypeptide(L)'
;MVLVVIGVVSLTYYATVVVVYWPIVRDGGEDERLATGALTAYHVAVFMLLWSYFACVLTEPGGVPERWTPHPEDPEEAVIEAKKSNSERRRRFCKKCVAWKPIRTHHCSVCKRCVLKMDHHCVWVANCVGAYNYKFFLQFLLYTFLATVLDAILLLSNFIDFFKDVEESQAAGSTGAEARVDPAEGTELSVVFVTFIVNVAFAASLLGFIVMHSNLILNNLTTIELYEKKKTLPWKYDLGWYRNFKQVFGENIFLWFFPVHSSSHLEKMRVHTGISDGEILESDMYARACEPVRNSREVGNRFPRDR
;
A
#
# COMPACT_ATOMS: atom_id res chain seq x y z
N MET A 1 12.26 10.57 -7.02
CA MET A 1 10.84 10.52 -6.60
C MET A 1 10.65 10.76 -5.10
N VAL A 2 11.52 10.25 -4.20
CA VAL A 2 11.40 10.50 -2.75
C VAL A 2 11.34 11.99 -2.42
N LEU A 3 12.23 12.80 -2.99
CA LEU A 3 12.22 14.26 -2.79
C LEU A 3 10.92 14.92 -3.29
N VAL A 4 10.29 14.39 -4.32
CA VAL A 4 8.99 14.89 -4.81
C VAL A 4 7.90 14.64 -3.77
N VAL A 5 7.83 13.42 -3.20
CA VAL A 5 6.86 13.09 -2.14
C VAL A 5 7.08 14.00 -0.93
N ILE A 6 8.33 14.17 -0.47
CA ILE A 6 8.64 15.06 0.63
C ILE A 6 8.23 16.50 0.30
N GLY A 7 8.51 16.98 -0.92
CA GLY A 7 8.14 18.32 -1.37
C GLY A 7 6.63 18.56 -1.35
N VAL A 8 5.84 17.59 -1.84
CA VAL A 8 4.36 17.67 -1.82
C VAL A 8 3.84 17.68 -0.37
N VAL A 9 4.34 16.78 0.48
CA VAL A 9 3.94 16.74 1.90
C VAL A 9 4.34 18.04 2.61
N SER A 10 5.52 18.60 2.32
CA SER A 10 5.95 19.88 2.91
C SER A 10 5.08 21.04 2.44
N LEU A 11 4.68 21.08 1.17
CA LEU A 11 3.81 22.12 0.63
C LEU A 11 2.42 22.07 1.30
N THR A 12 1.81 20.89 1.38
CA THR A 12 0.50 20.73 2.02
C THR A 12 0.57 21.06 3.52
N TYR A 13 1.63 20.61 4.19
CA TYR A 13 1.87 20.95 5.59
C TYR A 13 2.03 22.47 5.80
N TYR A 14 2.79 23.14 4.96
CA TYR A 14 2.97 24.59 5.02
C TYR A 14 1.63 25.33 4.85
N ALA A 15 0.85 24.99 3.84
CA ALA A 15 -0.44 25.60 3.58
C ALA A 15 -1.39 25.45 4.76
N THR A 16 -1.55 24.24 5.26
CA THR A 16 -2.53 23.94 6.32
C THR A 16 -2.05 24.41 7.68
N VAL A 17 -0.82 24.05 8.07
CA VAL A 17 -0.34 24.34 9.43
C VAL A 17 0.10 25.77 9.58
N VAL A 18 0.97 26.26 8.67
CA VAL A 18 1.62 27.56 8.85
C VAL A 18 0.73 28.70 8.38
N VAL A 19 0.11 28.58 7.23
CA VAL A 19 -0.71 29.65 6.65
C VAL A 19 -2.07 29.73 7.31
N VAL A 20 -2.79 28.61 7.43
CA VAL A 20 -4.21 28.64 7.87
C VAL A 20 -4.34 28.52 9.39
N TYR A 21 -3.80 27.46 10.00
CA TYR A 21 -4.16 27.11 11.38
C TYR A 21 -3.26 27.71 12.46
N TRP A 22 -1.97 27.96 12.16
CA TRP A 22 -1.06 28.55 13.15
C TRP A 22 -1.48 29.96 13.61
N PRO A 23 -1.94 30.87 12.73
CA PRO A 23 -2.47 32.16 13.17
C PRO A 23 -3.65 32.02 14.13
N ILE A 24 -4.61 31.11 13.84
CA ILE A 24 -5.80 30.90 14.68
C ILE A 24 -5.39 30.43 16.09
N VAL A 25 -4.43 29.50 16.18
CA VAL A 25 -3.96 28.98 17.48
C VAL A 25 -3.13 30.02 18.23
N ARG A 26 -2.29 30.80 17.53
CA ARG A 26 -1.42 31.82 18.13
C ARG A 26 -2.23 32.98 18.70
N ASP A 27 -3.22 33.46 17.95
CA ASP A 27 -3.98 34.65 18.33
C ASP A 27 -5.06 34.34 19.39
N GLY A 28 -5.38 33.08 19.61
CA GLY A 28 -6.37 32.61 20.57
C GLY A 28 -7.82 32.91 20.15
N GLY A 29 -8.77 32.62 21.02
CA GLY A 29 -10.17 32.93 20.78
C GLY A 29 -11.09 31.73 20.87
N GLU A 30 -12.32 31.87 20.38
CA GLU A 30 -13.35 30.82 20.50
C GLU A 30 -12.98 29.56 19.69
N ASP A 31 -12.28 29.72 18.58
CA ASP A 31 -11.91 28.63 17.65
C ASP A 31 -10.58 27.94 18.00
N GLU A 32 -9.78 28.47 18.96
CA GLU A 32 -8.47 27.94 19.33
C GLU A 32 -8.49 26.44 19.66
N ARG A 33 -9.49 26.00 20.45
CA ARG A 33 -9.60 24.60 20.87
C ARG A 33 -9.90 23.68 19.69
N LEU A 34 -10.78 24.13 18.79
CA LEU A 34 -11.13 23.36 17.59
C LEU A 34 -9.92 23.29 16.63
N ALA A 35 -9.25 24.40 16.40
CA ALA A 35 -8.04 24.48 15.59
C ALA A 35 -6.90 23.61 16.14
N THR A 36 -6.69 23.63 17.46
CA THR A 36 -5.68 22.78 18.13
C THR A 36 -6.03 21.28 17.96
N GLY A 37 -7.30 20.92 18.12
CA GLY A 37 -7.76 19.56 17.90
C GLY A 37 -7.57 19.10 16.45
N ALA A 38 -7.91 19.95 15.49
CA ALA A 38 -7.73 19.70 14.06
C ALA A 38 -6.25 19.52 13.68
N LEU A 39 -5.38 20.42 14.17
CA LEU A 39 -3.93 20.31 13.97
C LEU A 39 -3.37 19.04 14.61
N THR A 40 -3.81 18.67 15.80
CA THR A 40 -3.36 17.44 16.45
C THR A 40 -3.70 16.21 15.59
N ALA A 41 -4.92 16.12 15.09
CA ALA A 41 -5.35 15.03 14.21
C ALA A 41 -4.53 15.01 12.90
N TYR A 42 -4.28 16.20 12.32
CA TYR A 42 -3.48 16.32 11.10
C TYR A 42 -2.02 15.89 11.31
N HIS A 43 -1.39 16.32 12.40
CA HIS A 43 -0.03 15.89 12.73
C HIS A 43 0.09 14.38 12.93
N VAL A 44 -0.91 13.75 13.58
CA VAL A 44 -0.96 12.28 13.70
C VAL A 44 -1.06 11.62 12.32
N ALA A 45 -1.93 12.12 11.44
CA ALA A 45 -2.07 11.58 10.09
C ALA A 45 -0.79 11.72 9.28
N VAL A 46 -0.15 12.89 9.29
CA VAL A 46 1.14 13.13 8.59
C VAL A 46 2.27 12.29 9.18
N PHE A 47 2.33 12.13 10.50
CA PHE A 47 3.31 11.24 11.14
C PHE A 47 3.16 9.80 10.68
N MET A 48 1.93 9.26 10.67
CA MET A 48 1.66 7.88 10.24
C MET A 48 1.93 7.69 8.74
N LEU A 49 1.63 8.71 7.92
CA LEU A 49 1.98 8.74 6.51
C LEU A 49 3.50 8.62 6.34
N LEU A 50 4.27 9.50 6.97
CA LEU A 50 5.74 9.52 6.83
C LEU A 50 6.37 8.24 7.38
N TRP A 51 5.91 7.74 8.51
CA TRP A 51 6.42 6.49 9.08
C TRP A 51 6.17 5.31 8.14
N SER A 52 4.94 5.13 7.63
CA SER A 52 4.64 4.04 6.69
C SER A 52 5.37 4.22 5.35
N TYR A 53 5.53 5.45 4.87
CA TYR A 53 6.30 5.76 3.68
C TYR A 53 7.77 5.34 3.81
N PHE A 54 8.46 5.82 4.85
CA PHE A 54 9.86 5.48 5.04
C PHE A 54 10.06 4.01 5.41
N ALA A 55 9.12 3.40 6.14
CA ALA A 55 9.14 1.95 6.34
C ALA A 55 9.07 1.19 5.00
N CYS A 56 8.25 1.64 4.05
CA CYS A 56 8.19 1.02 2.72
C CYS A 56 9.45 1.26 1.89
N VAL A 57 10.02 2.47 1.93
CA VAL A 57 11.25 2.86 1.21
C VAL A 57 12.46 2.06 1.70
N LEU A 58 12.62 1.96 3.01
CA LEU A 58 13.83 1.42 3.66
C LEU A 58 13.79 -0.10 3.87
N THR A 59 12.59 -0.70 3.86
CA THR A 59 12.49 -2.14 4.08
C THR A 59 12.80 -2.91 2.79
N GLU A 60 13.64 -3.91 2.90
CA GLU A 60 13.91 -4.89 1.85
C GLU A 60 12.59 -5.59 1.44
N PRO A 61 12.19 -5.55 0.15
CA PRO A 61 10.93 -6.14 -0.30
C PRO A 61 10.89 -7.67 -0.25
N GLY A 62 12.03 -8.30 -0.05
CA GLY A 62 12.24 -9.73 -0.04
C GLY A 62 13.13 -10.19 -1.18
N GLY A 63 14.42 -10.38 -0.92
CA GLY A 63 15.38 -11.00 -1.84
C GLY A 63 15.30 -12.52 -1.79
N VAL A 64 15.64 -13.17 -2.90
CA VAL A 64 15.84 -14.62 -2.91
C VAL A 64 17.22 -14.91 -2.30
N PRO A 65 17.33 -15.82 -1.32
CA PRO A 65 18.63 -16.17 -0.75
C PRO A 65 19.61 -16.70 -1.81
N GLU A 66 20.88 -16.40 -1.62
CA GLU A 66 21.93 -16.95 -2.48
C GLU A 66 21.89 -18.48 -2.42
N ARG A 67 22.04 -19.14 -3.59
CA ARG A 67 22.00 -20.60 -3.73
C ARG A 67 20.68 -21.28 -3.35
N TRP A 68 19.56 -20.52 -3.25
CA TRP A 68 18.26 -21.13 -3.03
C TRP A 68 17.92 -22.06 -4.23
N THR A 69 17.58 -23.30 -3.93
CA THR A 69 17.15 -24.30 -4.92
C THR A 69 15.86 -24.96 -4.47
N PRO A 70 14.98 -25.37 -5.38
CA PRO A 70 13.76 -26.12 -5.04
C PRO A 70 14.06 -27.55 -4.59
N HIS A 71 15.28 -28.05 -4.83
CA HIS A 71 15.77 -29.38 -4.44
C HIS A 71 17.15 -29.23 -3.83
N PRO A 72 17.29 -29.30 -2.49
CA PRO A 72 18.57 -29.09 -1.82
C PRO A 72 19.60 -30.21 -2.08
N GLU A 73 19.18 -31.38 -2.59
CA GLU A 73 20.05 -32.57 -2.69
C GLU A 73 21.01 -32.54 -3.88
N ASP A 74 20.69 -31.78 -4.96
CA ASP A 74 21.61 -31.72 -6.12
C ASP A 74 21.38 -30.45 -6.99
N PRO A 75 22.10 -29.32 -6.69
CA PRO A 75 21.93 -28.07 -7.42
C PRO A 75 22.29 -28.16 -8.91
N GLU A 76 23.25 -29.00 -9.29
CA GLU A 76 23.69 -29.13 -10.68
C GLU A 76 22.73 -29.97 -11.52
N GLU A 77 22.23 -31.08 -10.98
CA GLU A 77 21.19 -31.89 -11.63
C GLU A 77 19.89 -31.11 -11.81
N ALA A 78 19.50 -30.31 -10.80
CA ALA A 78 18.35 -29.44 -10.89
C ALA A 78 18.44 -28.42 -12.04
N VAL A 79 19.63 -27.87 -12.33
CA VAL A 79 19.87 -26.97 -13.46
C VAL A 79 19.79 -27.70 -14.82
N ILE A 80 20.31 -28.93 -14.88
CA ILE A 80 20.25 -29.76 -16.09
C ILE A 80 18.82 -30.21 -16.37
N GLU A 81 18.09 -30.63 -15.35
CA GLU A 81 16.69 -31.03 -15.44
C GLU A 81 15.77 -29.87 -15.82
N ALA A 82 16.04 -28.65 -15.33
CA ALA A 82 15.34 -27.44 -15.75
C ALA A 82 15.54 -27.09 -17.22
N LYS A 83 16.70 -27.41 -17.79
CA LYS A 83 16.95 -27.25 -19.23
C LYS A 83 16.20 -28.28 -20.06
N LYS A 84 15.91 -29.46 -19.53
CA LYS A 84 15.22 -30.58 -20.22
C LYS A 84 13.71 -30.63 -19.96
N SER A 85 13.21 -30.06 -18.88
CA SER A 85 11.85 -30.26 -18.38
C SER A 85 10.80 -29.28 -18.91
N ASN A 86 9.55 -29.73 -18.77
CA ASN A 86 8.28 -29.15 -19.19
C ASN A 86 8.07 -27.66 -18.78
N SER A 87 7.20 -26.96 -19.47
CA SER A 87 6.98 -25.51 -19.45
C SER A 87 6.82 -24.84 -18.07
N GLU A 88 6.37 -25.56 -17.02
CA GLU A 88 6.20 -25.00 -15.69
C GLU A 88 7.50 -24.88 -14.90
N ARG A 89 8.40 -25.88 -14.94
CA ARG A 89 9.73 -25.81 -14.32
C ARG A 89 10.59 -24.73 -14.99
N ARG A 90 10.55 -24.59 -16.33
CA ARG A 90 11.25 -23.51 -17.05
C ARG A 90 10.84 -22.10 -16.62
N ARG A 91 9.61 -21.92 -16.13
CA ARG A 91 9.11 -20.61 -15.64
C ARG A 91 9.67 -20.24 -14.28
N ARG A 92 10.14 -21.18 -13.48
CA ARG A 92 10.73 -20.91 -12.15
C ARG A 92 12.20 -20.57 -12.17
N PHE A 93 12.90 -20.67 -13.30
CA PHE A 93 14.29 -20.27 -13.43
C PHE A 93 14.39 -18.84 -13.96
N CYS A 94 15.18 -18.00 -13.30
CA CYS A 94 15.47 -16.66 -13.76
C CYS A 94 16.73 -16.62 -14.61
N LYS A 95 16.58 -16.45 -15.93
CA LYS A 95 17.72 -16.35 -16.86
C LYS A 95 18.61 -15.14 -16.61
N LYS A 96 18.07 -14.05 -16.06
CA LYS A 96 18.82 -12.81 -15.77
C LYS A 96 19.67 -12.92 -14.51
N CYS A 97 19.14 -13.57 -13.47
CA CYS A 97 19.87 -13.81 -12.22
C CYS A 97 20.65 -15.13 -12.24
N VAL A 98 20.40 -15.99 -13.27
CA VAL A 98 20.96 -17.35 -13.39
C VAL A 98 20.68 -18.16 -12.10
N ALA A 99 19.47 -18.05 -11.56
CA ALA A 99 19.06 -18.63 -10.28
C ALA A 99 17.60 -19.11 -10.30
N TRP A 100 17.29 -20.08 -9.45
CA TRP A 100 15.93 -20.54 -9.24
C TRP A 100 15.08 -19.48 -8.53
N LYS A 101 13.79 -19.46 -8.84
CA LYS A 101 12.82 -18.56 -8.24
C LYS A 101 11.88 -19.34 -7.32
N PRO A 102 11.76 -18.97 -6.04
CA PRO A 102 10.66 -19.41 -5.20
C PRO A 102 9.29 -19.11 -5.82
N ILE A 103 8.25 -19.72 -5.24
CA ILE A 103 6.87 -19.44 -5.68
C ILE A 103 6.55 -17.95 -5.59
N ARG A 104 5.72 -17.45 -6.54
CA ARG A 104 5.28 -16.04 -6.59
C ARG A 104 6.43 -15.02 -6.70
N THR A 105 7.63 -15.46 -7.10
CA THR A 105 8.80 -14.61 -7.25
C THR A 105 8.94 -14.14 -8.70
N HIS A 106 9.15 -12.83 -8.88
CA HIS A 106 9.36 -12.23 -10.20
C HIS A 106 10.64 -11.41 -10.24
N HIS A 107 11.25 -11.32 -11.44
CA HIS A 107 12.45 -10.51 -11.65
C HIS A 107 12.07 -9.06 -11.95
N CYS A 108 12.55 -8.15 -11.14
CA CYS A 108 12.43 -6.72 -11.41
C CYS A 108 13.56 -6.25 -12.35
N SER A 109 13.20 -5.71 -13.51
CA SER A 109 14.18 -5.19 -14.48
C SER A 109 14.84 -3.89 -14.03
N VAL A 110 14.16 -3.10 -13.15
CA VAL A 110 14.70 -1.86 -12.59
C VAL A 110 15.70 -2.15 -11.48
N CYS A 111 15.30 -3.00 -10.48
CA CYS A 111 16.19 -3.40 -9.38
C CYS A 111 17.20 -4.48 -9.79
N LYS A 112 17.08 -5.06 -10.99
CA LYS A 112 17.95 -6.12 -11.56
C LYS A 112 18.09 -7.36 -10.68
N ARG A 113 17.04 -7.68 -9.88
CA ARG A 113 17.00 -8.83 -8.97
C ARG A 113 15.63 -9.48 -8.92
N CYS A 114 15.55 -10.69 -8.41
CA CYS A 114 14.31 -11.37 -8.11
C CYS A 114 13.77 -10.93 -6.75
N VAL A 115 12.45 -10.71 -6.69
CA VAL A 115 11.73 -10.25 -5.49
C VAL A 115 10.62 -11.24 -5.15
N LEU A 116 10.56 -11.65 -3.88
CA LEU A 116 9.61 -12.61 -3.34
C LEU A 116 8.20 -12.02 -3.30
N LYS A 117 7.21 -12.79 -3.72
CA LYS A 117 5.80 -12.35 -3.79
C LYS A 117 5.71 -10.93 -4.36
N MET A 118 6.42 -10.69 -5.46
CA MET A 118 6.52 -9.37 -6.07
C MET A 118 5.15 -8.88 -6.50
N ASP A 119 4.77 -7.68 -6.07
CA ASP A 119 3.57 -6.99 -6.53
C ASP A 119 3.90 -6.09 -7.73
N HIS A 120 4.78 -5.11 -7.54
CA HIS A 120 5.27 -4.21 -8.58
C HIS A 120 6.57 -3.50 -8.16
N HIS A 121 7.23 -2.83 -9.12
CA HIS A 121 8.23 -1.81 -8.81
C HIS A 121 7.54 -0.46 -8.69
N CYS A 122 7.67 0.18 -7.53
CA CYS A 122 7.01 1.44 -7.25
C CYS A 122 7.98 2.61 -7.35
N VAL A 123 7.75 3.49 -8.32
CA VAL A 123 8.60 4.67 -8.53
C VAL A 123 8.49 5.67 -7.37
N TRP A 124 7.34 5.74 -6.71
CA TRP A 124 7.09 6.68 -5.63
C TRP A 124 7.91 6.39 -4.37
N VAL A 125 8.08 5.12 -4.05
CA VAL A 125 8.93 4.68 -2.93
C VAL A 125 10.35 4.31 -3.38
N ALA A 126 10.65 4.43 -4.67
CA ALA A 126 11.94 4.07 -5.27
C ALA A 126 12.41 2.65 -4.90
N ASN A 127 11.49 1.71 -4.71
CA ASN A 127 11.73 0.34 -4.28
C ASN A 127 10.73 -0.61 -4.94
N CYS A 128 11.00 -1.91 -4.92
CA CYS A 128 9.96 -2.90 -5.21
C CYS A 128 9.02 -3.04 -4.01
N VAL A 129 7.76 -3.35 -4.31
CA VAL A 129 6.77 -3.79 -3.34
C VAL A 129 6.66 -5.30 -3.45
N GLY A 130 6.93 -6.00 -2.35
CA GLY A 130 7.00 -7.46 -2.28
C GLY A 130 6.64 -7.99 -0.89
N ALA A 131 7.07 -9.23 -0.60
CA ALA A 131 6.64 -9.96 0.59
C ALA A 131 6.75 -9.15 1.90
N TYR A 132 7.88 -8.46 2.13
CA TYR A 132 8.18 -7.89 3.45
C TYR A 132 7.79 -6.42 3.63
N ASN A 133 7.52 -5.68 2.56
CA ASN A 133 7.11 -4.28 2.64
C ASN A 133 5.70 -3.99 2.09
N TYR A 134 4.95 -5.00 1.62
CA TYR A 134 3.60 -4.81 1.08
C TYR A 134 2.63 -4.23 2.10
N LYS A 135 2.67 -4.66 3.36
CA LYS A 135 1.89 -4.07 4.46
C LYS A 135 2.18 -2.56 4.61
N PHE A 136 3.45 -2.17 4.59
CA PHE A 136 3.85 -0.77 4.75
C PHE A 136 3.39 0.09 3.57
N PHE A 137 3.43 -0.47 2.37
CA PHE A 137 2.88 0.17 1.18
C PHE A 137 1.37 0.42 1.30
N LEU A 138 0.61 -0.54 1.80
CA LEU A 138 -0.84 -0.40 2.02
C LEU A 138 -1.17 0.65 3.09
N GLN A 139 -0.41 0.65 4.17
CA GLN A 139 -0.52 1.67 5.22
C GLN A 139 -0.15 3.06 4.69
N PHE A 140 0.90 3.15 3.86
CA PHE A 140 1.24 4.40 3.18
C PHE A 140 0.08 4.91 2.30
N LEU A 141 -0.55 4.07 1.49
CA LEU A 141 -1.73 4.46 0.70
C LEU A 141 -2.87 4.95 1.61
N LEU A 142 -3.17 4.19 2.66
CA LEU A 142 -4.26 4.51 3.58
C LEU A 142 -4.00 5.83 4.33
N TYR A 143 -2.82 5.99 4.93
CA TYR A 143 -2.52 7.20 5.70
C TYR A 143 -2.35 8.43 4.81
N THR A 144 -1.86 8.28 3.58
CA THR A 144 -1.87 9.38 2.60
C THR A 144 -3.29 9.77 2.24
N PHE A 145 -4.19 8.82 2.01
CA PHE A 145 -5.59 9.08 1.74
C PHE A 145 -6.26 9.82 2.91
N LEU A 146 -6.06 9.34 4.13
CA LEU A 146 -6.61 9.98 5.34
C LEU A 146 -6.07 11.40 5.53
N ALA A 147 -4.77 11.60 5.32
CA ALA A 147 -4.15 12.92 5.43
C ALA A 147 -4.69 13.89 4.36
N THR A 148 -4.80 13.46 3.10
CA THR A 148 -5.31 14.31 2.00
C THR A 148 -6.80 14.64 2.15
N VAL A 149 -7.61 13.69 2.63
CA VAL A 149 -9.03 13.95 2.92
C VAL A 149 -9.18 14.91 4.09
N LEU A 150 -8.44 14.69 5.17
CA LEU A 150 -8.46 15.60 6.33
C LEU A 150 -8.03 17.00 5.92
N ASP A 151 -6.94 17.11 5.16
CA ASP A 151 -6.41 18.39 4.66
C ASP A 151 -7.44 19.12 3.77
N ALA A 152 -8.09 18.40 2.86
CA ALA A 152 -9.17 18.96 2.05
C ALA A 152 -10.35 19.46 2.90
N ILE A 153 -10.72 18.76 3.97
CA ILE A 153 -11.78 19.20 4.88
C ILE A 153 -11.33 20.49 5.62
N LEU A 154 -10.09 20.52 6.09
CA LEU A 154 -9.54 21.65 6.84
C LEU A 154 -9.41 22.92 5.99
N LEU A 155 -9.14 22.78 4.71
CA LEU A 155 -8.97 23.91 3.77
C LEU A 155 -10.25 24.29 3.04
N LEU A 156 -11.37 23.57 3.22
CA LEU A 156 -12.59 23.78 2.45
C LEU A 156 -13.19 25.18 2.62
N SER A 157 -13.22 25.71 3.85
CA SER A 157 -13.71 27.09 4.10
C SER A 157 -12.87 28.11 3.38
N ASN A 158 -11.54 28.04 3.52
CA ASN A 158 -10.61 28.94 2.86
C ASN A 158 -10.71 28.86 1.32
N PHE A 159 -10.96 27.66 0.79
CA PHE A 159 -11.20 27.45 -0.65
C PHE A 159 -12.48 28.14 -1.13
N ILE A 160 -13.56 28.07 -0.36
CA ILE A 160 -14.83 28.75 -0.67
C ILE A 160 -14.65 30.27 -0.59
N ASP A 161 -13.99 30.77 0.44
CA ASP A 161 -13.78 32.20 0.64
C ASP A 161 -12.91 32.81 -0.47
N PHE A 162 -11.96 32.06 -1.02
CA PHE A 162 -11.20 32.47 -2.21
C PHE A 162 -12.12 32.93 -3.36
N PHE A 163 -13.20 32.21 -3.64
CA PHE A 163 -14.11 32.61 -4.72
C PHE A 163 -14.94 33.84 -4.37
N LYS A 164 -15.32 34.00 -3.12
CA LYS A 164 -16.03 35.20 -2.66
C LYS A 164 -15.13 36.43 -2.81
N ASP A 165 -13.89 36.35 -2.39
CA ASP A 165 -12.91 37.46 -2.51
C ASP A 165 -12.65 37.82 -3.97
N VAL A 166 -12.58 36.84 -4.87
CA VAL A 166 -12.44 37.05 -6.31
C VAL A 166 -13.68 37.76 -6.88
N GLU A 167 -14.90 37.35 -6.50
CA GLU A 167 -16.17 37.95 -6.95
C GLU A 167 -16.29 39.41 -6.45
N GLU A 168 -15.98 39.65 -5.17
CA GLU A 168 -15.94 40.99 -4.57
C GLU A 168 -14.94 41.92 -5.26
N SER A 169 -13.74 41.41 -5.53
CA SER A 169 -12.68 42.15 -6.23
C SER A 169 -13.11 42.54 -7.67
N GLN A 170 -13.79 41.66 -8.38
CA GLN A 170 -14.33 41.93 -9.73
C GLN A 170 -15.44 42.99 -9.67
N ALA A 171 -16.31 42.89 -8.68
CA ALA A 171 -17.40 43.88 -8.50
C ALA A 171 -16.83 45.28 -8.12
N ALA A 172 -15.80 45.36 -7.28
CA ALA A 172 -15.16 46.58 -6.89
C ALA A 172 -14.33 47.22 -8.02
N GLY A 173 -13.70 46.46 -8.89
CA GLY A 173 -12.93 46.92 -10.05
C GLY A 173 -13.75 47.72 -11.06
N SER A 174 -15.09 47.54 -11.07
CA SER A 174 -15.99 48.37 -11.84
C SER A 174 -16.16 49.82 -11.29
N THR A 175 -15.70 50.12 -10.10
CA THR A 175 -15.86 51.40 -9.41
C THR A 175 -14.54 52.17 -9.21
N GLY A 176 -13.42 51.72 -9.83
CA GLY A 176 -12.17 52.51 -9.85
C GLY A 176 -11.39 52.56 -8.54
N ALA A 177 -11.77 51.78 -7.54
CA ALA A 177 -10.95 51.59 -6.34
C ALA A 177 -9.93 50.48 -6.60
N GLU A 178 -8.65 50.81 -6.70
CA GLU A 178 -7.54 49.84 -6.68
C GLU A 178 -7.59 49.11 -5.36
N ALA A 179 -8.24 47.93 -5.31
CA ALA A 179 -8.09 46.98 -4.24
C ALA A 179 -6.65 46.45 -4.32
N ARG A 180 -5.74 47.09 -3.60
CA ARG A 180 -4.38 46.58 -3.38
C ARG A 180 -4.52 45.35 -2.46
N VAL A 181 -4.71 44.19 -3.06
CA VAL A 181 -4.44 42.92 -2.36
C VAL A 181 -2.94 42.96 -2.04
N ASP A 182 -2.58 42.87 -0.77
CA ASP A 182 -1.18 42.73 -0.41
C ASP A 182 -0.61 41.52 -1.18
N PRO A 183 0.51 41.68 -1.91
CA PRO A 183 1.10 40.56 -2.66
C PRO A 183 1.38 39.32 -1.80
N ALA A 184 1.60 39.50 -0.51
CA ALA A 184 1.77 38.40 0.44
C ALA A 184 0.46 37.65 0.66
N GLU A 185 -0.65 38.33 0.93
CA GLU A 185 -1.97 37.74 1.11
C GLU A 185 -2.44 37.00 -0.16
N GLY A 186 -2.21 37.60 -1.34
CA GLY A 186 -2.53 36.97 -2.61
C GLY A 186 -1.74 35.69 -2.88
N THR A 187 -0.47 35.63 -2.40
CA THR A 187 0.36 34.44 -2.52
C THR A 187 -0.12 33.34 -1.58
N GLU A 188 -0.43 33.65 -0.34
CA GLU A 188 -0.94 32.71 0.66
C GLU A 188 -2.26 32.08 0.20
N LEU A 189 -3.18 32.92 -0.28
CA LEU A 189 -4.47 32.47 -0.81
C LEU A 189 -4.32 31.51 -2.02
N SER A 190 -3.37 31.82 -2.91
CA SER A 190 -3.07 30.96 -4.06
C SER A 190 -2.47 29.61 -3.65
N VAL A 191 -1.60 29.59 -2.64
CA VAL A 191 -1.01 28.35 -2.10
C VAL A 191 -2.10 27.47 -1.49
N VAL A 192 -3.02 28.03 -0.72
CA VAL A 192 -4.15 27.30 -0.13
C VAL A 192 -5.04 26.72 -1.23
N PHE A 193 -5.39 27.52 -2.26
CA PHE A 193 -6.20 27.08 -3.39
C PHE A 193 -5.57 25.89 -4.12
N VAL A 194 -4.29 26.02 -4.51
CA VAL A 194 -3.57 24.93 -5.22
C VAL A 194 -3.47 23.69 -4.34
N THR A 195 -3.17 23.85 -3.05
CA THR A 195 -3.08 22.75 -2.10
C THR A 195 -4.41 21.99 -1.98
N PHE A 196 -5.53 22.69 -1.87
CA PHE A 196 -6.86 22.07 -1.84
C PHE A 196 -7.13 21.20 -3.07
N ILE A 197 -6.90 21.74 -4.28
CA ILE A 197 -7.11 21.02 -5.54
C ILE A 197 -6.21 19.77 -5.61
N VAL A 198 -4.94 19.90 -5.24
CA VAL A 198 -3.99 18.80 -5.23
C VAL A 198 -4.45 17.70 -4.27
N ASN A 199 -4.88 18.05 -3.05
CA ASN A 199 -5.35 17.06 -2.07
C ASN A 199 -6.60 16.32 -2.54
N VAL A 200 -7.59 17.01 -3.12
CA VAL A 200 -8.79 16.38 -3.66
C VAL A 200 -8.44 15.40 -4.80
N ALA A 201 -7.56 15.81 -5.71
CA ALA A 201 -7.11 14.94 -6.81
C ALA A 201 -6.35 13.70 -6.30
N PHE A 202 -5.45 13.88 -5.33
CA PHE A 202 -4.75 12.75 -4.71
C PHE A 202 -5.71 11.83 -3.95
N ALA A 203 -6.64 12.37 -3.15
CA ALA A 203 -7.63 11.58 -2.43
C ALA A 203 -8.47 10.70 -3.39
N ALA A 204 -8.95 11.26 -4.48
CA ALA A 204 -9.72 10.52 -5.49
C ALA A 204 -8.88 9.39 -6.14
N SER A 205 -7.64 9.68 -6.51
CA SER A 205 -6.72 8.70 -7.09
C SER A 205 -6.38 7.58 -6.10
N LEU A 206 -6.05 7.94 -4.86
CA LEU A 206 -5.70 6.99 -3.80
C LEU A 206 -6.86 6.08 -3.43
N LEU A 207 -8.10 6.58 -3.44
CA LEU A 207 -9.29 5.76 -3.21
C LEU A 207 -9.38 4.62 -4.24
N GLY A 208 -9.12 4.90 -5.52
CA GLY A 208 -9.06 3.87 -6.56
C GLY A 208 -7.99 2.81 -6.29
N PHE A 209 -6.79 3.23 -5.89
CA PHE A 209 -5.71 2.30 -5.52
C PHE A 209 -6.04 1.48 -4.26
N ILE A 210 -6.64 2.10 -3.24
CA ILE A 210 -7.06 1.39 -2.01
C ILE A 210 -8.09 0.32 -2.35
N VAL A 211 -9.11 0.63 -3.14
CA VAL A 211 -10.13 -0.34 -3.57
C VAL A 211 -9.49 -1.49 -4.35
N MET A 212 -8.60 -1.19 -5.30
CA MET A 212 -7.89 -2.20 -6.08
C MET A 212 -7.04 -3.11 -5.18
N HIS A 213 -6.19 -2.55 -4.31
CA HIS A 213 -5.32 -3.34 -3.44
C HIS A 213 -6.10 -4.09 -2.35
N SER A 214 -7.22 -3.55 -1.86
CA SER A 214 -8.12 -4.28 -0.97
C SER A 214 -8.65 -5.54 -1.63
N ASN A 215 -9.06 -5.46 -2.88
CA ASN A 215 -9.49 -6.63 -3.64
C ASN A 215 -8.33 -7.64 -3.83
N LEU A 216 -7.12 -7.18 -4.13
CA LEU A 216 -5.94 -8.04 -4.26
C LEU A 216 -5.65 -8.81 -2.97
N ILE A 217 -5.67 -8.12 -1.82
CA ILE A 217 -5.42 -8.75 -0.50
C ILE A 217 -6.49 -9.79 -0.18
N LEU A 218 -7.76 -9.43 -0.31
CA LEU A 218 -8.88 -10.30 0.04
C LEU A 218 -8.90 -11.59 -0.78
N ASN A 219 -8.36 -11.56 -2.00
CA ASN A 219 -8.20 -12.72 -2.88
C ASN A 219 -6.78 -13.32 -2.87
N ASN A 220 -5.88 -12.84 -2.02
CA ASN A 220 -4.46 -13.22 -1.98
C ASN A 220 -3.79 -13.21 -3.36
N LEU A 221 -3.96 -12.10 -4.07
CA LEU A 221 -3.35 -11.85 -5.37
C LEU A 221 -2.29 -10.77 -5.27
N THR A 222 -1.32 -10.80 -6.17
CA THR A 222 -0.46 -9.65 -6.49
C THR A 222 -0.95 -9.00 -7.77
N THR A 223 -0.52 -7.76 -8.04
CA THR A 223 -0.83 -7.06 -9.29
C THR A 223 -0.39 -7.90 -10.52
N ILE A 224 0.78 -8.53 -10.46
CA ILE A 224 1.28 -9.41 -11.54
C ILE A 224 0.34 -10.60 -11.74
N GLU A 225 -0.05 -11.27 -10.65
CA GLU A 225 -0.91 -12.45 -10.69
C GLU A 225 -2.33 -12.15 -11.17
N LEU A 226 -2.83 -10.94 -10.91
CA LEU A 226 -4.13 -10.50 -11.44
C LEU A 226 -4.17 -10.59 -12.96
N TYR A 227 -3.09 -10.21 -13.66
CA TYR A 227 -2.99 -10.31 -15.12
C TYR A 227 -2.76 -11.76 -15.59
N GLU A 228 -2.08 -12.59 -14.79
CA GLU A 228 -1.83 -14.00 -15.11
C GLU A 228 -3.04 -14.91 -14.83
N LYS A 229 -3.90 -14.55 -13.85
CA LYS A 229 -5.04 -15.34 -13.34
C LYS A 229 -6.10 -15.69 -14.38
N LYS A 230 -6.16 -15.01 -15.49
CA LYS A 230 -7.17 -15.26 -16.55
C LYS A 230 -7.28 -16.73 -17.02
N LYS A 231 -6.39 -17.62 -16.53
CA LYS A 231 -6.28 -19.01 -16.99
C LYS A 231 -6.52 -20.08 -15.93
N THR A 232 -6.60 -19.77 -14.63
CA THR A 232 -6.70 -20.81 -13.56
C THR A 232 -7.64 -20.39 -12.43
N LEU A 233 -8.84 -20.99 -12.40
CA LEU A 233 -9.78 -20.91 -11.29
C LEU A 233 -10.07 -22.33 -10.77
N PRO A 234 -10.19 -22.58 -9.46
CA PRO A 234 -10.02 -21.63 -8.35
C PRO A 234 -8.55 -21.23 -8.14
N TRP A 235 -8.34 -20.02 -7.53
CA TRP A 235 -7.00 -19.52 -7.26
C TRP A 235 -6.37 -20.28 -6.10
N LYS A 236 -5.26 -20.95 -6.36
CA LYS A 236 -4.64 -21.90 -5.43
C LYS A 236 -4.10 -21.29 -4.13
N TYR A 237 -3.87 -19.97 -4.08
CA TYR A 237 -3.36 -19.27 -2.89
C TYR A 237 -4.47 -18.61 -2.07
N ASP A 238 -5.72 -18.67 -2.52
CA ASP A 238 -6.85 -18.10 -1.80
C ASP A 238 -7.25 -19.00 -0.62
N LEU A 239 -7.04 -18.51 0.59
CA LEU A 239 -7.37 -19.16 1.86
C LEU A 239 -8.64 -18.62 2.49
N GLY A 240 -9.39 -17.77 1.76
CA GLY A 240 -10.50 -16.97 2.23
C GLY A 240 -10.04 -15.62 2.81
N TRP A 241 -10.89 -14.60 2.64
CA TRP A 241 -10.58 -13.20 2.85
C TRP A 241 -9.86 -12.89 4.19
N TYR A 242 -10.29 -13.48 5.29
CA TYR A 242 -9.73 -13.23 6.62
C TYR A 242 -8.30 -13.77 6.78
N ARG A 243 -8.05 -14.98 6.30
CA ARG A 243 -6.70 -15.59 6.33
C ARG A 243 -5.77 -14.88 5.34
N ASN A 244 -6.29 -14.50 4.17
CA ASN A 244 -5.55 -13.73 3.17
C ASN A 244 -5.10 -12.39 3.74
N PHE A 245 -5.99 -11.67 4.45
CA PHE A 245 -5.67 -10.43 5.12
C PHE A 245 -4.59 -10.62 6.20
N LYS A 246 -4.72 -11.65 7.04
CA LYS A 246 -3.72 -11.98 8.07
C LYS A 246 -2.35 -12.36 7.52
N GLN A 247 -2.26 -12.90 6.31
CA GLN A 247 -0.97 -13.14 5.67
C GLN A 247 -0.17 -11.86 5.41
N VAL A 248 -0.83 -10.72 5.26
CA VAL A 248 -0.20 -9.42 5.02
C VAL A 248 -0.01 -8.64 6.32
N PHE A 249 -1.06 -8.60 7.17
CA PHE A 249 -1.07 -7.75 8.37
C PHE A 249 -0.61 -8.46 9.64
N GLY A 250 -0.56 -9.80 9.64
CA GLY A 250 -0.21 -10.61 10.80
C GLY A 250 -1.40 -10.92 11.71
N GLU A 251 -1.14 -11.68 12.78
CA GLU A 251 -2.15 -12.12 13.73
C GLU A 251 -2.52 -11.05 14.76
N ASN A 252 -1.57 -10.18 15.12
CA ASN A 252 -1.76 -9.17 16.15
C ASN A 252 -2.46 -7.95 15.58
N ILE A 253 -3.72 -7.73 16.00
CA ILE A 253 -4.59 -6.64 15.52
C ILE A 253 -4.01 -5.26 15.84
N PHE A 254 -3.34 -5.09 16.99
CA PHE A 254 -2.72 -3.81 17.34
C PHE A 254 -1.63 -3.40 16.36
N LEU A 255 -0.90 -4.37 15.81
CA LEU A 255 0.13 -4.09 14.82
C LEU A 255 -0.42 -3.80 13.41
N TRP A 256 -1.72 -3.96 13.16
CA TRP A 256 -2.30 -3.64 11.85
C TRP A 256 -2.24 -2.16 11.52
N PHE A 257 -2.23 -1.33 12.54
CA PHE A 257 -2.16 0.13 12.38
C PHE A 257 -0.72 0.67 12.28
N PHE A 258 0.27 -0.10 12.69
CA PHE A 258 1.66 0.38 12.73
C PHE A 258 2.53 -0.30 11.67
N PRO A 259 3.46 0.43 11.02
CA PRO A 259 4.35 -0.13 9.99
C PRO A 259 5.50 -0.94 10.63
N VAL A 260 5.14 -1.99 11.35
CA VAL A 260 6.05 -2.92 12.00
C VAL A 260 5.54 -4.36 11.82
N HIS A 261 6.47 -5.31 11.78
CA HIS A 261 6.18 -6.74 11.81
C HIS A 261 6.61 -7.34 13.14
N SER A 262 5.84 -8.30 13.68
CA SER A 262 6.33 -9.15 14.76
C SER A 262 7.30 -10.21 14.22
N SER A 263 8.23 -10.69 15.07
CA SER A 263 9.16 -11.75 14.68
C SER A 263 8.45 -13.03 14.23
N SER A 264 7.33 -13.37 14.91
CA SER A 264 6.51 -14.53 14.53
C SER A 264 5.82 -14.34 13.17
N HIS A 265 5.47 -13.10 12.79
CA HIS A 265 4.90 -12.83 11.48
C HIS A 265 5.96 -12.92 10.39
N LEU A 266 7.16 -12.39 10.61
CA LEU A 266 8.27 -12.50 9.67
C LEU A 266 8.63 -13.96 9.39
N GLU A 267 8.63 -14.82 10.40
CA GLU A 267 8.88 -16.26 10.22
C GLU A 267 7.78 -16.91 9.37
N LYS A 268 6.50 -16.63 9.64
CA LYS A 268 5.39 -17.09 8.79
C LYS A 268 5.53 -16.62 7.34
N MET A 269 5.98 -15.38 7.11
CA MET A 269 6.23 -14.87 5.76
C MET A 269 7.34 -15.65 5.05
N ARG A 270 8.43 -16.03 5.74
CA ARG A 270 9.49 -16.87 5.18
C ARG A 270 8.95 -18.23 4.73
N VAL A 271 8.15 -18.87 5.57
CA VAL A 271 7.48 -20.14 5.22
C VAL A 271 6.57 -19.95 4.00
N HIS A 272 5.73 -18.91 3.98
CA HIS A 272 4.81 -18.65 2.87
C HIS A 272 5.50 -18.29 1.55
N THR A 273 6.72 -17.81 1.60
CA THR A 273 7.52 -17.52 0.40
C THR A 273 8.44 -18.67 -0.01
N GLY A 274 8.46 -19.78 0.74
CA GLY A 274 9.26 -20.96 0.44
C GLY A 274 10.76 -20.78 0.74
N ILE A 275 11.13 -19.98 1.76
CA ILE A 275 12.54 -19.67 2.11
C ILE A 275 12.93 -20.24 3.48
N SER A 276 12.10 -21.00 4.16
CA SER A 276 12.48 -21.59 5.44
C SER A 276 13.63 -22.58 5.27
N ASP A 277 14.65 -22.48 6.12
CA ASP A 277 15.84 -23.35 6.16
C ASP A 277 15.53 -24.78 6.69
N GLY A 278 14.28 -25.15 6.82
CA GLY A 278 13.85 -26.46 7.32
C GLY A 278 12.81 -27.07 6.41
N GLU A 279 13.11 -28.29 5.98
CA GLU A 279 12.26 -29.26 5.27
C GLU A 279 11.02 -28.70 4.58
N ILE A 280 11.03 -28.82 3.31
CA ILE A 280 10.00 -28.38 2.39
C ILE A 280 8.62 -28.87 2.85
N LEU A 281 7.95 -28.06 3.64
CA LEU A 281 6.50 -28.18 3.89
C LEU A 281 5.68 -27.81 2.62
N GLU A 282 6.33 -27.86 1.43
CA GLU A 282 5.65 -27.65 0.16
C GLU A 282 4.55 -28.69 -0.05
N SER A 283 4.78 -29.97 0.33
CA SER A 283 3.77 -31.01 0.18
C SER A 283 2.58 -30.81 1.11
N ASP A 284 2.80 -30.41 2.37
CA ASP A 284 1.74 -30.26 3.36
C ASP A 284 0.96 -28.95 3.23
N MET A 285 1.63 -27.87 2.83
CA MET A 285 0.94 -26.60 2.59
C MET A 285 0.11 -26.63 1.30
N TYR A 286 0.62 -27.29 0.26
CA TYR A 286 -0.14 -27.50 -0.98
C TYR A 286 -1.20 -28.58 -0.80
N ALA A 287 -0.96 -29.63 -0.03
CA ALA A 287 -1.95 -30.66 0.27
C ALA A 287 -3.14 -30.09 1.06
N ARG A 288 -2.87 -29.25 2.08
CA ARG A 288 -3.94 -28.60 2.87
C ARG A 288 -4.63 -27.45 2.11
N ALA A 289 -3.97 -26.78 1.19
CA ALA A 289 -4.57 -25.77 0.33
C ALA A 289 -5.39 -26.38 -0.82
N CYS A 290 -5.09 -27.64 -1.19
CA CYS A 290 -5.80 -28.40 -2.23
C CYS A 290 -6.81 -29.40 -1.68
N GLU A 291 -6.95 -29.55 -0.36
CA GLU A 291 -8.10 -30.28 0.18
C GLU A 291 -9.37 -29.57 -0.27
N PRO A 292 -10.23 -30.24 -1.06
CA PRO A 292 -11.51 -29.65 -1.43
C PRO A 292 -12.24 -29.32 -0.13
N VAL A 293 -12.76 -28.09 -0.04
CA VAL A 293 -13.67 -27.68 1.04
C VAL A 293 -14.72 -28.75 1.13
N ARG A 294 -14.61 -29.60 2.14
CA ARG A 294 -15.57 -30.70 2.38
C ARG A 294 -16.90 -30.02 2.59
N ASN A 295 -17.74 -30.13 1.59
CA ASN A 295 -19.05 -29.53 1.54
C ASN A 295 -19.80 -29.97 2.80
N SER A 296 -20.02 -29.04 3.73
CA SER A 296 -20.85 -29.22 4.93
C SER A 296 -22.34 -29.45 4.61
N ARG A 297 -22.65 -29.90 3.40
CA ARG A 297 -24.00 -30.28 2.93
C ARG A 297 -24.32 -31.77 3.00
N GLU A 298 -23.40 -32.63 3.45
CA GLU A 298 -23.69 -34.07 3.61
C GLU A 298 -24.08 -34.50 5.04
N VAL A 299 -24.38 -33.56 5.95
CA VAL A 299 -24.97 -33.88 7.24
C VAL A 299 -26.45 -33.51 7.21
N GLY A 300 -27.26 -34.29 6.53
CA GLY A 300 -28.71 -34.01 6.49
C GLY A 300 -29.52 -34.94 5.63
N ASN A 301 -29.25 -36.26 5.64
CA ASN A 301 -30.25 -37.26 5.16
C ASN A 301 -29.96 -38.64 5.74
N ARG A 302 -30.15 -38.79 7.03
CA ARG A 302 -30.49 -40.09 7.64
C ARG A 302 -31.85 -39.94 8.29
N PHE A 303 -32.89 -40.13 7.49
CA PHE A 303 -34.16 -40.55 8.01
C PHE A 303 -34.31 -42.07 7.77
N PRO A 304 -34.65 -42.86 8.79
CA PRO A 304 -34.93 -44.26 8.61
C PRO A 304 -36.26 -44.40 7.88
N ARG A 305 -36.27 -45.20 6.79
CA ARG A 305 -37.51 -45.73 6.21
C ARG A 305 -37.91 -46.95 7.03
N ASP A 306 -38.86 -46.77 7.91
CA ASP A 306 -39.63 -47.87 8.43
C ASP A 306 -40.95 -48.01 7.65
N ARG A 307 -41.13 -49.25 7.15
CA ARG A 307 -42.32 -49.93 6.65
C ARG A 307 -42.89 -49.49 5.31
#